data_093e41d9100d73b5bed45e9613ec3034
#
_entry.id   093e41d9100d73b5bed45e9613ec3034
#
_cell.length_a   1.000
_cell.length_b   1.000
_cell.length_c   1.000
_cell.angle_alpha   90.00
_cell.angle_beta   90.00
_cell.angle_gamma   90.00
#
_symmetry.space_group_name_H-M   'P 1'
#
loop_
_entity.id
_entity.type
_entity.pdbx_description
1 polymer ?
#
loop_
_entity_poly.entity_id
_entity_poly.type
_entity_poly.pdbx_seq_one_letter_code
_entity_poly.pdbx_strand_id
1 'polypeptide(L)'
;MQTVRQKAFFILVLLLLSSVCIGQTGAKITGYPMYFEVTPQGDTVFMETLDPVWIIPKGRKMKSGDWRRYYKLVFNFNKVYPYALVGRKMMAQVDSTLAADASKRRERNRYINDVEKELFRLFEKDIRHMTVTQGLVLMRLVDRECGMNAYEIIKTYESGFAANFWQLVARLFSQNLKTRYNPAAGGEDAKIEELCRIWDSGEWNSFYFSIFMEYPQRTVIKTERLSSEVKK
;
A
#
# COMPACT_ATOMS: atom_id res chain seq x y z
N MET A 1 3.72 -58.70 -47.16
CA MET A 1 4.04 -57.30 -46.93
C MET A 1 3.07 -56.59 -45.98
N GLN A 2 1.80 -56.95 -45.84
CA GLN A 2 0.81 -56.33 -44.97
C GLN A 2 1.09 -56.47 -43.47
N THR A 3 1.60 -57.63 -43.03
CA THR A 3 1.86 -57.92 -41.61
C THR A 3 3.01 -57.06 -41.00
N VAL A 4 3.99 -56.68 -41.81
CA VAL A 4 5.12 -55.86 -41.37
C VAL A 4 4.67 -54.39 -41.17
N ARG A 5 3.82 -53.86 -42.03
CA ARG A 5 3.24 -52.51 -41.91
C ARG A 5 2.33 -52.39 -40.69
N GLN A 6 1.55 -53.43 -40.40
CA GLN A 6 0.71 -53.46 -39.20
C GLN A 6 1.54 -53.47 -37.91
N LYS A 7 2.57 -54.26 -37.87
CA LYS A 7 3.50 -54.29 -36.69
C LYS A 7 4.23 -52.95 -36.49
N ALA A 8 4.67 -52.34 -37.61
CA ALA A 8 5.32 -51.02 -37.53
C ALA A 8 4.35 -49.92 -37.04
N PHE A 9 3.09 -49.97 -37.44
CA PHE A 9 2.04 -49.08 -36.99
C PHE A 9 1.78 -49.23 -35.47
N PHE A 10 1.67 -50.46 -34.97
CA PHE A 10 1.50 -50.74 -33.54
C PHE A 10 2.71 -50.27 -32.69
N ILE A 11 3.92 -50.43 -33.18
CA ILE A 11 5.12 -49.93 -32.51
C ILE A 11 5.15 -48.40 -32.47
N LEU A 12 4.73 -47.73 -33.56
CA LEU A 12 4.64 -46.28 -33.62
C LEU A 12 3.59 -45.73 -32.65
N VAL A 13 2.42 -46.37 -32.57
CA VAL A 13 1.37 -46.01 -31.62
C VAL A 13 1.82 -46.24 -30.16
N LEU A 14 2.56 -47.34 -29.89
CA LEU A 14 3.09 -47.60 -28.55
C LEU A 14 4.15 -46.56 -28.13
N LEU A 15 5.01 -46.11 -29.06
CA LEU A 15 5.99 -45.05 -28.85
C LEU A 15 5.34 -43.67 -28.63
N LEU A 16 4.23 -43.39 -29.31
CA LEU A 16 3.46 -42.17 -29.10
C LEU A 16 2.73 -42.15 -27.75
N LEU A 17 2.25 -43.29 -27.28
CA LEU A 17 1.62 -43.44 -25.97
C LEU A 17 2.62 -43.33 -24.82
N SER A 18 3.88 -43.73 -25.03
CA SER A 18 4.93 -43.55 -23.99
C SER A 18 5.38 -42.10 -23.80
N SER A 19 5.17 -41.20 -24.78
CA SER A 19 5.51 -39.79 -24.70
C SER A 19 4.52 -38.98 -23.86
N VAL A 20 3.36 -39.50 -23.53
CA VAL A 20 2.34 -38.81 -22.73
C VAL A 20 2.56 -38.89 -21.23
N CYS A 21 3.46 -39.78 -20.78
CA CYS A 21 3.76 -39.95 -19.34
C CYS A 21 4.85 -39.05 -18.76
N ILE A 22 5.43 -38.10 -19.52
CA ILE A 22 6.47 -37.18 -19.01
C ILE A 22 5.90 -35.78 -18.78
N GLY A 23 4.72 -35.69 -18.24
CA GLY A 23 4.04 -34.41 -17.98
C GLY A 23 3.59 -34.20 -16.55
N GLN A 24 4.07 -34.96 -15.58
CA GLN A 24 3.92 -34.59 -14.18
C GLN A 24 5.17 -33.80 -13.74
N THR A 25 5.31 -32.58 -14.27
CA THR A 25 6.10 -31.57 -13.59
C THR A 25 5.52 -31.44 -12.19
N GLY A 26 6.31 -31.92 -11.22
CA GLY A 26 5.96 -31.86 -9.82
C GLY A 26 5.42 -30.46 -9.48
N ALA A 27 4.16 -30.41 -9.10
CA ALA A 27 3.65 -29.25 -8.40
C ALA A 27 4.68 -28.97 -7.29
N LYS A 28 5.32 -27.79 -7.33
CA LYS A 28 6.09 -27.34 -6.19
C LYS A 28 5.10 -27.32 -5.03
N ILE A 29 5.14 -28.37 -4.24
CA ILE A 29 4.51 -28.38 -2.93
C ILE A 29 5.32 -27.33 -2.17
N THR A 30 4.85 -26.10 -2.16
CA THR A 30 5.26 -25.10 -1.19
C THR A 30 4.74 -25.61 0.14
N GLY A 31 5.46 -26.60 0.69
CA GLY A 31 5.22 -27.06 2.04
C GLY A 31 5.56 -25.89 2.98
N TYR A 32 4.61 -25.48 3.79
CA TYR A 32 4.91 -24.62 4.92
C TYR A 32 5.93 -25.37 5.80
N PRO A 33 7.00 -24.70 6.29
CA PRO A 33 7.91 -25.31 7.21
C PRO A 33 7.13 -25.71 8.46
N MET A 34 6.90 -27.00 8.64
CA MET A 34 6.23 -27.53 9.80
C MET A 34 7.31 -27.88 10.83
N TYR A 35 7.27 -27.21 11.98
CA TYR A 35 8.17 -27.50 13.08
C TYR A 35 7.58 -28.64 13.92
N PHE A 36 8.43 -29.51 14.42
CA PHE A 36 8.02 -30.56 15.34
C PHE A 36 8.96 -30.59 16.55
N GLU A 37 8.41 -30.91 17.69
CA GLU A 37 9.16 -31.15 18.92
C GLU A 37 8.88 -32.59 19.39
N VAL A 38 9.91 -33.26 19.85
CA VAL A 38 9.77 -34.59 20.44
C VAL A 38 9.69 -34.43 21.94
N THR A 39 8.58 -34.84 22.54
CA THR A 39 8.38 -34.78 23.98
C THR A 39 9.33 -35.75 24.71
N PRO A 40 9.63 -35.59 25.99
CA PRO A 40 10.42 -36.51 26.78
C PRO A 40 9.83 -37.93 26.81
N GLN A 41 8.58 -38.11 26.49
CA GLN A 41 7.86 -39.36 26.37
C GLN A 41 8.02 -40.04 24.99
N GLY A 42 8.68 -39.38 24.04
CA GLY A 42 8.93 -39.85 22.69
C GLY A 42 7.82 -39.53 21.68
N ASP A 43 6.80 -38.75 22.07
CA ASP A 43 5.74 -38.36 21.17
C ASP A 43 6.17 -37.18 20.31
N THR A 44 5.78 -37.17 19.03
CA THR A 44 6.06 -36.09 18.10
C THR A 44 4.87 -35.10 18.09
N VAL A 45 5.12 -33.88 18.53
CA VAL A 45 4.14 -32.78 18.49
C VAL A 45 4.49 -31.84 17.34
N PHE A 46 3.54 -31.64 16.43
CA PHE A 46 3.69 -30.68 15.36
C PHE A 46 3.30 -29.29 15.86
N MET A 47 4.17 -28.32 15.62
CA MET A 47 3.95 -26.93 15.97
C MET A 47 3.83 -26.09 14.71
N GLU A 48 2.80 -25.26 14.66
CA GLU A 48 2.59 -24.28 13.60
C GLU A 48 2.45 -22.91 14.24
N THR A 49 3.15 -21.93 13.69
CA THR A 49 2.98 -20.53 14.10
C THR A 49 1.80 -19.96 13.37
N LEU A 50 0.72 -19.69 14.07
CA LEU A 50 -0.44 -19.02 13.51
C LEU A 50 -0.14 -17.52 13.35
N ASP A 51 -0.63 -16.94 12.26
CA ASP A 51 -0.60 -15.49 12.11
C ASP A 51 -1.33 -14.81 13.27
N PRO A 52 -0.83 -13.69 13.79
CA PRO A 52 -1.49 -12.98 14.87
C PRO A 52 -2.90 -12.56 14.45
N VAL A 53 -3.88 -12.90 15.27
CA VAL A 53 -5.28 -12.53 15.07
C VAL A 53 -5.65 -11.41 16.03
N TRP A 54 -6.12 -10.30 15.47
CA TRP A 54 -6.62 -9.20 16.27
C TRP A 54 -8.01 -9.53 16.83
N ILE A 55 -8.12 -9.61 18.16
CA ILE A 55 -9.41 -9.68 18.82
C ILE A 55 -9.91 -8.26 19.03
N ILE A 56 -10.77 -7.81 18.13
CA ILE A 56 -11.43 -6.53 18.28
C ILE A 56 -12.61 -6.75 19.21
N PRO A 57 -12.61 -6.18 20.43
CA PRO A 57 -13.74 -6.33 21.32
C PRO A 57 -14.97 -5.77 20.59
N LYS A 58 -15.95 -6.59 20.26
CA LYS A 58 -17.29 -6.10 19.90
C LYS A 58 -17.75 -5.29 21.10
N GLY A 59 -17.45 -3.97 21.04
CA GLY A 59 -17.50 -3.14 22.21
C GLY A 59 -18.89 -3.11 22.82
N ARG A 60 -19.04 -3.76 23.95
CA ARG A 60 -20.18 -3.53 24.86
C ARG A 60 -20.40 -2.05 25.19
N LYS A 61 -19.44 -1.17 24.85
CA LYS A 61 -19.45 0.27 25.16
C LYS A 61 -19.43 1.17 23.94
N MET A 62 -19.17 0.68 22.73
CA MET A 62 -19.28 1.52 21.54
C MET A 62 -20.71 1.56 21.02
N LYS A 63 -21.31 2.74 20.96
CA LYS A 63 -22.58 2.96 20.27
C LYS A 63 -22.43 2.49 18.82
N SER A 64 -23.47 1.90 18.23
CA SER A 64 -23.43 1.38 16.85
C SER A 64 -22.95 2.38 15.82
N GLY A 65 -23.18 3.70 16.09
CA GLY A 65 -22.69 4.80 15.25
C GLY A 65 -21.18 5.02 15.32
N ASP A 66 -20.54 4.78 16.47
CA ASP A 66 -19.09 4.94 16.64
C ASP A 66 -18.34 3.80 15.96
N TRP A 67 -18.88 2.58 16.06
CA TRP A 67 -18.34 1.43 15.35
C TRP A 67 -18.40 1.64 13.82
N ARG A 68 -19.52 2.14 13.30
CA ARG A 68 -19.69 2.43 11.88
C ARG A 68 -18.71 3.50 11.40
N ARG A 69 -18.45 4.52 12.22
CA ARG A 69 -17.45 5.57 11.93
C ARG A 69 -16.04 5.00 11.90
N TYR A 70 -15.69 4.16 12.90
CA TYR A 70 -14.39 3.51 12.96
C TYR A 70 -14.16 2.58 11.76
N TYR A 71 -15.13 1.73 11.45
CA TYR A 71 -15.11 0.85 10.28
C TYR A 71 -14.84 1.63 8.99
N LYS A 72 -15.56 2.75 8.79
CA LYS A 72 -15.35 3.62 7.65
C LYS A 72 -13.96 4.29 7.66
N LEU A 73 -13.44 4.64 8.83
CA LEU A 73 -12.10 5.20 8.98
C LEU A 73 -11.03 4.17 8.56
N VAL A 74 -11.09 2.93 9.04
CA VAL A 74 -10.16 1.86 8.66
C VAL A 74 -10.17 1.60 7.16
N PHE A 75 -11.37 1.54 6.55
CA PHE A 75 -11.50 1.38 5.10
C PHE A 75 -10.86 2.54 4.33
N ASN A 76 -11.15 3.78 4.73
CA ASN A 76 -10.58 4.97 4.10
C ASN A 76 -9.07 5.04 4.30
N PHE A 77 -8.58 4.74 5.49
CA PHE A 77 -7.15 4.67 5.81
C PHE A 77 -6.42 3.70 4.86
N ASN A 78 -6.89 2.46 4.75
CA ASN A 78 -6.30 1.47 3.85
C ASN A 78 -6.18 1.99 2.41
N LYS A 79 -7.17 2.76 1.96
CA LYS A 79 -7.22 3.28 0.59
C LYS A 79 -6.26 4.45 0.38
N VAL A 80 -6.09 5.33 1.37
CA VAL A 80 -5.37 6.61 1.17
C VAL A 80 -3.96 6.64 1.77
N TYR A 81 -3.64 5.79 2.75
CA TYR A 81 -2.34 5.82 3.40
C TYR A 81 -1.14 5.58 2.44
N PRO A 82 -1.23 4.69 1.43
CA PRO A 82 -0.16 4.54 0.44
C PRO A 82 0.22 5.85 -0.26
N TYR A 83 -0.74 6.77 -0.49
CA TYR A 83 -0.46 8.07 -1.10
C TYR A 83 0.36 8.98 -0.18
N ALA A 84 0.04 8.99 1.13
CA ALA A 84 0.81 9.75 2.10
C ALA A 84 2.26 9.24 2.21
N LEU A 85 2.47 7.92 2.19
CA LEU A 85 3.81 7.31 2.20
C LEU A 85 4.63 7.67 0.95
N VAL A 86 4.00 7.70 -0.21
CA VAL A 86 4.67 8.16 -1.44
C VAL A 86 5.00 9.65 -1.35
N GLY A 87 4.08 10.48 -0.84
CA GLY A 87 4.31 11.90 -0.58
C GLY A 87 5.54 12.12 0.30
N ARG A 88 5.63 11.41 1.45
CA ARG A 88 6.81 11.45 2.35
C ARG A 88 8.10 11.11 1.61
N LYS A 89 8.10 10.03 0.84
CA LYS A 89 9.29 9.61 0.07
C LYS A 89 9.72 10.68 -0.92
N MET A 90 8.78 11.29 -1.63
CA MET A 90 9.08 12.34 -2.62
C MET A 90 9.60 13.61 -1.93
N MET A 91 9.02 14.03 -0.81
CA MET A 91 9.52 15.18 -0.06
C MET A 91 10.94 14.95 0.46
N ALA A 92 11.23 13.79 1.02
CA ALA A 92 12.58 13.44 1.45
C ALA A 92 13.59 13.48 0.30
N GLN A 93 13.20 13.08 -0.91
CA GLN A 93 14.03 13.20 -2.11
C GLN A 93 14.27 14.66 -2.52
N VAL A 94 13.23 15.51 -2.46
CA VAL A 94 13.36 16.94 -2.73
C VAL A 94 14.33 17.58 -1.75
N ASP A 95 14.14 17.36 -0.46
CA ASP A 95 14.97 17.94 0.59
C ASP A 95 16.44 17.50 0.46
N SER A 96 16.69 16.21 0.18
CA SER A 96 18.04 15.68 -0.01
C SER A 96 18.73 16.27 -1.25
N THR A 97 18.00 16.43 -2.36
CA THR A 97 18.53 17.02 -3.59
C THR A 97 18.81 18.51 -3.42
N LEU A 98 17.91 19.22 -2.74
CA LEU A 98 18.09 20.65 -2.45
C LEU A 98 19.24 20.93 -1.47
N ALA A 99 19.50 20.02 -0.53
CA ALA A 99 20.64 20.13 0.38
C ALA A 99 21.98 19.87 -0.32
N ALA A 100 22.00 18.98 -1.32
CA ALA A 100 23.21 18.65 -2.06
C ALA A 100 23.61 19.72 -3.08
N ASP A 101 22.65 20.45 -3.66
CA ASP A 101 22.89 21.42 -4.75
C ASP A 101 22.24 22.77 -4.46
N ALA A 102 22.66 23.40 -3.35
CA ALA A 102 22.12 24.69 -2.90
C ALA A 102 22.51 25.89 -3.79
N SER A 103 23.32 25.69 -4.88
CA SER A 103 24.03 26.81 -5.52
C SER A 103 23.22 27.60 -6.55
N LYS A 104 22.15 27.02 -7.15
CA LYS A 104 21.43 27.68 -8.25
C LYS A 104 19.92 27.67 -8.08
N ARG A 105 19.35 28.81 -7.70
CA ARG A 105 17.90 29.04 -7.56
C ARG A 105 17.08 28.54 -8.78
N ARG A 106 17.64 28.63 -9.98
CA ARG A 106 16.96 28.24 -11.23
C ARG A 106 16.84 26.72 -11.37
N GLU A 107 17.88 25.97 -11.00
CA GLU A 107 17.89 24.50 -11.01
C GLU A 107 16.97 23.94 -9.94
N ARG A 108 17.00 24.53 -8.75
CA ARG A 108 16.05 24.23 -7.66
C ARG A 108 14.59 24.35 -8.10
N ASN A 109 14.21 25.48 -8.73
CA ASN A 109 12.83 25.69 -9.17
C ASN A 109 12.45 24.70 -10.28
N ARG A 110 13.36 24.39 -11.20
CA ARG A 110 13.14 23.37 -12.23
C ARG A 110 12.85 22.00 -11.59
N TYR A 111 13.67 21.59 -10.65
CA TYR A 111 13.51 20.31 -9.96
C TYR A 111 12.17 20.23 -9.19
N ILE A 112 11.80 21.27 -8.45
CA ILE A 112 10.50 21.34 -7.77
C ILE A 112 9.36 21.21 -8.77
N ASN A 113 9.42 21.90 -9.92
CA ASN A 113 8.41 21.82 -10.97
C ASN A 113 8.28 20.41 -11.55
N ASP A 114 9.39 19.71 -11.73
CA ASP A 114 9.37 18.35 -12.28
C ASP A 114 8.81 17.34 -11.28
N VAL A 115 9.11 17.50 -9.99
CA VAL A 115 8.50 16.71 -8.90
C VAL A 115 7.01 16.99 -8.80
N GLU A 116 6.57 18.24 -8.89
CA GLU A 116 5.14 18.61 -8.88
C GLU A 116 4.39 17.97 -10.06
N LYS A 117 4.96 18.03 -11.27
CA LYS A 117 4.38 17.38 -12.46
C LYS A 117 4.22 15.87 -12.27
N GLU A 118 5.22 15.23 -11.70
CA GLU A 118 5.19 13.78 -11.48
C GLU A 118 4.17 13.41 -10.40
N LEU A 119 4.10 14.14 -9.27
CA LEU A 119 3.05 13.99 -8.26
C LEU A 119 1.66 14.15 -8.87
N PHE A 120 1.47 15.19 -9.66
CA PHE A 120 0.22 15.45 -10.35
C PHE A 120 -0.16 14.28 -11.27
N ARG A 121 0.76 13.84 -12.11
CA ARG A 121 0.55 12.71 -13.04
C ARG A 121 0.17 11.42 -12.31
N LEU A 122 0.81 11.15 -11.16
CA LEU A 122 0.57 9.94 -10.37
C LEU A 122 -0.77 9.97 -9.64
N PHE A 123 -1.17 11.12 -9.13
CA PHE A 123 -2.25 11.20 -8.14
C PHE A 123 -3.50 11.94 -8.59
N GLU A 124 -3.44 12.77 -9.66
CA GLU A 124 -4.58 13.59 -10.07
C GLU A 124 -5.85 12.78 -10.25
N LYS A 125 -5.77 11.68 -11.01
CA LYS A 125 -6.91 10.84 -11.30
C LYS A 125 -7.55 10.29 -10.02
N ASP A 126 -6.72 9.76 -9.13
CA ASP A 126 -7.19 9.11 -7.92
C ASP A 126 -7.75 10.11 -6.91
N ILE A 127 -7.06 11.26 -6.75
CA ILE A 127 -7.51 12.33 -5.84
C ILE A 127 -8.84 12.93 -6.31
N ARG A 128 -9.04 13.10 -7.63
CA ARG A 128 -10.33 13.58 -8.17
C ARG A 128 -11.50 12.62 -7.89
N HIS A 129 -11.23 11.33 -7.74
CA HIS A 129 -12.23 10.31 -7.44
C HIS A 129 -12.36 10.01 -5.93
N MET A 130 -11.55 10.62 -5.09
CA MET A 130 -11.67 10.47 -3.63
C MET A 130 -12.92 11.13 -3.10
N THR A 131 -13.56 10.48 -2.15
CA THR A 131 -14.62 11.12 -1.37
C THR A 131 -14.04 12.22 -0.45
N VAL A 132 -14.86 13.18 -0.03
CA VAL A 132 -14.43 14.21 0.91
C VAL A 132 -13.83 13.60 2.19
N THR A 133 -14.43 12.53 2.73
CA THR A 133 -13.92 11.86 3.92
C THR A 133 -12.53 11.22 3.68
N GLN A 134 -12.31 10.63 2.50
CA GLN A 134 -11.00 10.10 2.13
C GLN A 134 -9.95 11.20 2.03
N GLY A 135 -10.29 12.33 1.41
CA GLY A 135 -9.40 13.48 1.33
C GLY A 135 -9.05 14.07 2.69
N LEU A 136 -10.01 14.13 3.62
CA LEU A 136 -9.76 14.59 5.00
C LEU A 136 -8.78 13.67 5.74
N VAL A 137 -8.94 12.35 5.62
CA VAL A 137 -8.01 11.37 6.21
C VAL A 137 -6.63 11.50 5.54
N LEU A 138 -6.58 11.65 4.21
CA LEU A 138 -5.32 11.84 3.48
C LEU A 138 -4.55 13.07 3.96
N MET A 139 -5.23 14.21 4.14
CA MET A 139 -4.57 15.45 4.61
C MET A 139 -3.95 15.30 6.00
N ARG A 140 -4.63 14.61 6.92
CA ARG A 140 -4.07 14.30 8.26
C ARG A 140 -2.86 13.39 8.18
N LEU A 141 -2.92 12.36 7.32
CA LEU A 141 -1.81 11.45 7.09
C LEU A 141 -0.63 12.14 6.41
N VAL A 142 -0.87 13.07 5.48
CA VAL A 142 0.19 13.87 4.86
C VAL A 142 0.86 14.78 5.90
N ASP A 143 0.12 15.45 6.78
CA ASP A 143 0.72 16.26 7.86
C ASP A 143 1.55 15.37 8.81
N ARG A 144 1.07 14.18 9.16
CA ARG A 144 1.82 13.21 9.97
C ARG A 144 3.13 12.78 9.31
N GLU A 145 3.06 12.40 8.05
CA GLU A 145 4.18 11.79 7.33
C GLU A 145 5.22 12.83 6.85
N CYS A 146 4.76 14.02 6.50
CA CYS A 146 5.60 15.07 5.92
C CYS A 146 5.96 16.17 6.93
N GLY A 147 5.31 16.23 8.10
CA GLY A 147 5.51 17.29 9.10
C GLY A 147 4.98 18.66 8.66
N MET A 148 4.28 18.72 7.54
CA MET A 148 3.68 19.92 6.98
C MET A 148 2.24 19.68 6.59
N ASN A 149 1.34 20.61 6.97
CA ASN A 149 -0.05 20.49 6.55
C ASN A 149 -0.20 20.75 5.03
N ALA A 150 -1.35 20.36 4.49
CA ALA A 150 -1.60 20.46 3.06
C ALA A 150 -1.45 21.90 2.52
N TYR A 151 -1.84 22.92 3.31
CA TYR A 151 -1.67 24.32 2.93
C TYR A 151 -0.19 24.73 2.81
N GLU A 152 0.63 24.32 3.76
CA GLU A 152 2.09 24.57 3.74
C GLU A 152 2.77 23.88 2.55
N ILE A 153 2.37 22.65 2.25
CA ILE A 153 2.86 21.91 1.09
C ILE A 153 2.50 22.65 -0.20
N ILE A 154 1.23 23.03 -0.38
CA ILE A 154 0.79 23.78 -1.55
C ILE A 154 1.59 25.06 -1.69
N LYS A 155 1.71 25.85 -0.62
CA LYS A 155 2.43 27.13 -0.62
C LYS A 155 3.92 26.99 -0.96
N THR A 156 4.54 25.88 -0.53
CA THR A 156 5.99 25.67 -0.69
C THR A 156 6.32 25.11 -2.07
N TYR A 157 5.48 24.23 -2.62
CA TYR A 157 5.79 23.43 -3.80
C TYR A 157 4.88 23.76 -5.01
N GLU A 158 3.92 24.68 -4.89
CA GLU A 158 3.08 25.10 -6.03
C GLU A 158 3.94 25.86 -7.04
N SER A 159 4.05 25.34 -8.25
CA SER A 159 4.78 25.98 -9.36
C SER A 159 3.89 26.59 -10.42
N GLY A 160 2.56 26.55 -10.21
CA GLY A 160 1.55 27.02 -11.17
C GLY A 160 1.16 26.02 -12.25
N PHE A 161 1.93 24.94 -12.45
CA PHE A 161 1.58 23.90 -13.43
C PHE A 161 0.24 23.22 -13.11
N ALA A 162 0.01 22.89 -11.86
CA ALA A 162 -1.21 22.23 -11.37
C ALA A 162 -2.20 23.20 -10.70
N ALA A 163 -2.16 24.49 -11.02
CA ALA A 163 -2.98 25.52 -10.36
C ALA A 163 -4.49 25.16 -10.30
N ASN A 164 -5.05 24.65 -11.40
CA ASN A 164 -6.45 24.21 -11.43
C ASN A 164 -6.76 23.07 -10.48
N PHE A 165 -5.82 22.14 -10.32
CA PHE A 165 -5.92 21.04 -9.37
C PHE A 165 -5.85 21.53 -7.93
N TRP A 166 -4.88 22.40 -7.61
CA TRP A 166 -4.75 22.99 -6.29
C TRP A 166 -5.94 23.87 -5.91
N GLN A 167 -6.51 24.58 -6.88
CA GLN A 167 -7.77 25.33 -6.68
C GLN A 167 -8.93 24.38 -6.38
N LEU A 168 -9.02 23.22 -7.03
CA LEU A 168 -10.03 22.21 -6.72
C LEU A 168 -9.85 21.66 -5.30
N VAL A 169 -8.63 21.29 -4.91
CA VAL A 169 -8.29 20.85 -3.56
C VAL A 169 -8.64 21.93 -2.54
N ALA A 170 -8.25 23.18 -2.78
CA ALA A 170 -8.57 24.30 -1.91
C ALA A 170 -10.08 24.52 -1.78
N ARG A 171 -10.85 24.40 -2.85
CA ARG A 171 -12.31 24.54 -2.84
C ARG A 171 -12.99 23.46 -2.01
N LEU A 172 -12.56 22.20 -2.17
CA LEU A 172 -13.17 21.06 -1.49
C LEU A 172 -12.81 21.00 0.00
N PHE A 173 -11.62 21.46 0.37
CA PHE A 173 -11.03 21.23 1.69
C PHE A 173 -10.58 22.51 2.42
N SER A 174 -10.93 23.68 1.94
CA SER A 174 -10.42 24.99 2.41
C SER A 174 -10.40 25.16 3.92
N GLN A 175 -11.43 24.70 4.62
CA GLN A 175 -11.52 24.80 6.08
C GLN A 175 -10.55 23.86 6.82
N ASN A 176 -10.09 22.80 6.16
CA ASN A 176 -9.28 21.74 6.77
C ASN A 176 -7.81 21.74 6.32
N LEU A 177 -7.44 22.52 5.29
CA LEU A 177 -6.08 22.55 4.76
C LEU A 177 -5.03 23.00 5.79
N LYS A 178 -5.44 23.88 6.74
CA LYS A 178 -4.58 24.43 7.80
C LYS A 178 -4.64 23.61 9.10
N THR A 179 -5.51 22.61 9.17
CA THR A 179 -5.62 21.76 10.37
C THR A 179 -4.34 20.99 10.56
N ARG A 180 -3.79 21.02 11.79
CA ARG A 180 -2.59 20.26 12.16
C ARG A 180 -3.00 18.92 12.75
N TYR A 181 -2.26 17.91 12.38
CA TYR A 181 -2.36 16.58 12.98
C TYR A 181 -1.91 16.61 14.45
N ASN A 182 -2.77 16.16 15.35
CA ASN A 182 -2.48 16.15 16.78
C ASN A 182 -3.10 14.93 17.48
N PRO A 183 -2.43 13.77 17.45
CA PRO A 183 -2.93 12.57 18.10
C PRO A 183 -3.05 12.69 19.62
N ALA A 184 -2.29 13.57 20.27
CA ALA A 184 -2.35 13.79 21.72
C ALA A 184 -3.67 14.46 22.16
N ALA A 185 -4.33 15.20 21.26
CA ALA A 185 -5.64 15.79 21.52
C ALA A 185 -6.79 14.74 21.51
N GLY A 186 -6.49 13.49 21.15
CA GLY A 186 -7.49 12.43 21.05
C GLY A 186 -8.30 12.49 19.76
N GLY A 187 -9.52 11.92 19.80
CA GLY A 187 -10.46 11.98 18.68
C GLY A 187 -10.07 11.14 17.48
N GLU A 188 -10.19 11.68 16.28
CA GLU A 188 -9.92 10.96 15.03
C GLU A 188 -8.43 10.81 14.78
N ASP A 189 -7.62 11.81 15.15
CA ASP A 189 -6.17 11.78 14.97
C ASP A 189 -5.51 10.68 15.82
N ALA A 190 -5.98 10.46 17.06
CA ALA A 190 -5.50 9.37 17.89
C ALA A 190 -5.81 7.99 17.28
N LYS A 191 -6.98 7.84 16.65
CA LYS A 191 -7.36 6.61 15.95
C LYS A 191 -6.51 6.40 14.68
N ILE A 192 -6.23 7.46 13.95
CA ILE A 192 -5.34 7.41 12.78
C ILE A 192 -3.93 7.01 13.21
N GLU A 193 -3.43 7.53 14.33
CA GLU A 193 -2.12 7.16 14.87
C GLU A 193 -2.05 5.69 15.26
N GLU A 194 -3.12 5.16 15.87
CA GLU A 194 -3.24 3.72 16.16
C GLU A 194 -3.16 2.89 14.88
N LEU A 195 -3.89 3.27 13.82
CA LEU A 195 -3.86 2.58 12.52
C LEU A 195 -2.46 2.65 11.87
N CYS A 196 -1.77 3.78 11.99
CA CYS A 196 -0.39 3.90 11.51
C CYS A 196 0.56 2.94 12.25
N ARG A 197 0.44 2.82 13.58
CA ARG A 197 1.26 1.87 14.36
C ARG A 197 1.02 0.42 13.96
N ILE A 198 -0.24 0.05 13.73
CA ILE A 198 -0.59 -1.29 13.25
C ILE A 198 -0.02 -1.54 11.85
N TRP A 199 -0.04 -0.51 10.99
CA TRP A 199 0.57 -0.63 9.66
C TRP A 199 2.10 -0.78 9.76
N ASP A 200 2.75 0.02 10.58
CA ASP A 200 4.20 0.04 10.77
C ASP A 200 4.72 -1.25 11.44
N SER A 201 3.89 -1.92 12.28
CA SER A 201 4.22 -3.23 12.85
C SER A 201 4.17 -4.38 11.85
N GLY A 202 3.63 -4.15 10.64
CA GLY A 202 3.44 -5.20 9.63
C GLY A 202 2.17 -6.04 9.81
N GLU A 203 1.39 -5.80 10.86
CA GLU A 203 0.20 -6.58 11.20
C GLU A 203 -1.08 -6.11 10.49
N TRP A 204 -0.96 -5.15 9.57
CA TRP A 204 -2.10 -4.54 8.90
C TRP A 204 -3.04 -5.55 8.24
N ASN A 205 -2.50 -6.56 7.58
CA ASN A 205 -3.31 -7.55 6.87
C ASN A 205 -4.20 -8.34 7.83
N SER A 206 -3.65 -8.82 8.95
CA SER A 206 -4.37 -9.57 9.98
C SER A 206 -5.41 -8.69 10.68
N PHE A 207 -5.03 -7.44 10.97
CA PHE A 207 -5.95 -6.46 11.55
C PHE A 207 -7.14 -6.16 10.62
N TYR A 208 -6.86 -5.86 9.35
CA TYR A 208 -7.88 -5.55 8.35
C TYR A 208 -8.83 -6.75 8.16
N PHE A 209 -8.26 -7.96 8.05
CA PHE A 209 -9.04 -9.19 7.94
C PHE A 209 -9.96 -9.40 9.14
N SER A 210 -9.50 -9.09 10.35
CA SER A 210 -10.33 -9.22 11.58
C SER A 210 -11.57 -8.31 11.57
N ILE A 211 -11.49 -7.18 10.83
CA ILE A 211 -12.61 -6.21 10.72
C ILE A 211 -13.53 -6.55 9.56
N PHE A 212 -12.96 -6.86 8.39
CA PHE A 212 -13.70 -6.94 7.12
C PHE A 212 -13.95 -8.36 6.66
N MET A 213 -13.29 -9.38 7.25
CA MET A 213 -13.26 -10.78 6.81
C MET A 213 -12.76 -10.94 5.37
N GLU A 214 -11.96 -9.97 4.90
CA GLU A 214 -11.29 -9.95 3.61
C GLU A 214 -9.91 -9.30 3.75
N TYR A 215 -8.97 -9.68 2.90
CA TYR A 215 -7.65 -9.05 2.88
C TYR A 215 -7.70 -7.66 2.22
N PRO A 216 -6.87 -6.71 2.69
CA PRO A 216 -6.86 -5.37 2.13
C PRO A 216 -6.40 -5.39 0.67
N GLN A 217 -7.17 -4.75 -0.20
CA GLN A 217 -6.71 -4.46 -1.55
C GLN A 217 -5.67 -3.34 -1.47
N ARG A 218 -4.44 -3.65 -1.85
CA ARG A 218 -3.35 -2.66 -1.84
C ARG A 218 -3.48 -1.76 -3.05
N THR A 219 -3.50 -0.46 -2.82
CA THR A 219 -3.32 0.54 -3.88
C THR A 219 -1.85 0.50 -4.31
N VAL A 220 -1.59 -0.04 -5.50
CA VAL A 220 -0.24 -0.08 -6.08
C VAL A 220 0.02 1.23 -6.81
N ILE A 221 0.86 2.08 -6.24
CA ILE A 221 1.30 3.33 -6.84
C ILE A 221 2.63 3.06 -7.55
N LYS A 222 2.64 3.11 -8.89
CA LYS A 222 3.85 2.87 -9.69
C LYS A 222 4.76 4.10 -9.68
N THR A 223 5.78 4.07 -8.83
CA THR A 223 6.78 5.15 -8.68
C THR A 223 8.09 4.90 -9.45
N GLU A 224 8.10 3.97 -10.40
CA GLU A 224 9.32 3.46 -11.05
C GLU A 224 10.14 4.54 -11.80
N ARG A 225 9.52 5.65 -12.22
CA ARG A 225 10.20 6.71 -12.96
C ARG A 225 11.02 7.69 -12.12
N LEU A 226 10.68 7.85 -10.85
CA LEU A 226 11.38 8.77 -9.95
C LEU A 226 12.85 8.37 -9.70
N SER A 227 13.16 7.08 -9.80
CA SER A 227 14.52 6.57 -9.58
C SER A 227 15.42 6.64 -10.81
N SER A 228 14.86 6.78 -12.02
CA SER A 228 15.62 6.76 -13.28
C SER A 228 15.94 8.14 -13.84
N GLU A 229 15.14 9.16 -13.54
CA GLU A 229 15.36 10.54 -14.07
C GLU A 229 16.25 11.39 -13.16
N VAL A 230 16.38 11.06 -11.89
CA VAL A 230 17.30 11.74 -10.93
C VAL A 230 18.79 11.38 -11.20
N LYS A 231 19.07 10.39 -12.05
CA LYS A 231 20.44 9.95 -12.39
C LYS A 231 20.97 10.54 -13.71
N LYS A 232 20.28 11.45 -14.35
CA LYS A 232 20.74 12.21 -15.52
C LYS A 232 20.83 13.69 -15.18
#